data_58e624d180378a0d3c46cc10f0d22d98
#
_entry.id   58e624d180378a0d3c46cc10f0d22d98
#
_cell.length_a   1.000
_cell.length_b   1.000
_cell.length_c   1.000
_cell.angle_alpha   90.00
_cell.angle_beta   90.00
_cell.angle_gamma   90.00
#
_symmetry.space_group_name_H-M   'P 1'
#
loop_
_entity.id
_entity.type
_entity.pdbx_description
1 polymer ?
#
loop_
_entity_poly.entity_id
_entity_poly.type
_entity_poly.pdbx_seq_one_letter_code
_entity_poly.pdbx_strand_id
1 'polypeptide(L)'
;MSGLMLAVLLTVAGANPDSLRAAYGKESVPTPKLPGTSLADTLDTGNPEVKVILYSDHTWRYVRDGKKISKNKVFTEDWNEVSTNPYRVAPEHLPDKVTLWIVDTLDSYCCPNKTQHSSLFGYRHGRRHQGIDLPYPTGTPVYATFDGKVRIAGWTGGYGNLVVLRHANGLETFYGHCSELKVKAGDWVHAGDVIALGGSTGRSSGPHLHFETRYKGYAFDPMWLIDFKTGELRHRLFTLRKRYFDANSRYVQEEDDEEVIAEGDEKDRIEAEKKAKEEAIARQKAAEAAMQYYVIKSGDTLSKIAAKYRTSVSTLCRLNGMTVNTKLQIGKRIRVK
;
A
#
# COMPACT_ATOMS: atom_id res chain seq x y z
N MET A 1 1.32 -34.87 28.23
CA MET A 1 2.41 -33.92 28.59
C MET A 1 2.14 -32.61 27.88
N SER A 2 1.67 -31.65 28.65
CA SER A 2 1.20 -30.32 28.20
C SER A 2 2.38 -29.40 28.09
N GLY A 3 2.61 -28.84 26.89
CA GLY A 3 3.55 -27.75 26.65
C GLY A 3 2.86 -26.39 26.76
N LEU A 4 3.16 -25.70 27.84
CA LEU A 4 2.68 -24.37 28.18
C LEU A 4 3.29 -23.36 27.21
N MET A 5 2.47 -22.70 26.38
CA MET A 5 2.87 -21.49 25.65
C MET A 5 2.74 -20.31 26.61
N LEU A 6 3.87 -19.75 27.01
CA LEU A 6 3.99 -18.56 27.86
C LEU A 6 3.79 -17.34 26.98
N ALA A 7 2.61 -16.74 27.03
CA ALA A 7 2.37 -15.42 26.46
C ALA A 7 2.96 -14.37 27.39
N VAL A 8 4.05 -13.71 26.99
CA VAL A 8 4.61 -12.56 27.71
C VAL A 8 3.79 -11.33 27.29
N LEU A 9 2.80 -10.98 28.11
CA LEU A 9 2.19 -9.65 28.09
C LEU A 9 3.20 -8.67 28.72
N LEU A 10 3.91 -7.91 27.91
CA LEU A 10 4.61 -6.71 28.36
C LEU A 10 3.60 -5.55 28.40
N THR A 11 3.03 -5.31 29.57
CA THR A 11 2.37 -4.05 29.91
C THR A 11 3.43 -2.98 30.08
N VAL A 12 3.66 -2.16 29.04
CA VAL A 12 4.44 -0.93 29.18
C VAL A 12 3.50 0.16 29.62
N ALA A 13 3.32 0.30 30.94
CA ALA A 13 2.71 1.48 31.51
C ALA A 13 3.73 2.64 31.46
N GLY A 14 3.38 3.75 30.79
CA GLY A 14 4.03 5.04 30.99
C GLY A 14 5.06 5.50 29.95
N ALA A 15 5.07 4.97 28.73
CA ALA A 15 5.86 5.58 27.66
C ALA A 15 5.09 6.76 27.03
N ASN A 16 5.70 7.95 27.07
CA ASN A 16 5.20 9.14 26.41
C ASN A 16 5.09 8.86 24.87
N PRO A 17 3.93 9.11 24.22
CA PRO A 17 3.76 8.89 22.79
C PRO A 17 4.84 9.55 21.92
N ASP A 18 5.38 10.69 22.35
CA ASP A 18 6.40 11.42 21.62
C ASP A 18 7.78 10.73 21.65
N SER A 19 8.10 9.97 22.70
CA SER A 19 9.36 9.22 22.77
C SER A 19 9.37 7.99 21.85
N LEU A 20 8.22 7.35 21.63
CA LEU A 20 8.07 6.26 20.67
C LEU A 20 8.12 6.79 19.22
N ARG A 21 7.56 7.98 18.96
CA ARG A 21 7.60 8.65 17.65
C ARG A 21 9.01 9.06 17.21
N ALA A 22 9.86 9.47 18.15
CA ALA A 22 11.26 9.81 17.87
C ALA A 22 12.11 8.59 17.49
N ALA A 23 11.78 7.41 18.00
CA ALA A 23 12.48 6.15 17.70
C ALA A 23 12.09 5.56 16.34
N TYR A 24 10.84 5.78 15.87
CA TYR A 24 10.34 5.20 14.62
C TYR A 24 10.44 6.13 13.41
N GLY A 25 10.85 7.39 13.59
CA GLY A 25 10.92 8.40 12.51
C GLY A 25 12.13 8.31 11.60
N LYS A 26 13.11 7.44 11.83
CA LYS A 26 14.37 7.41 11.06
C LYS A 26 14.86 6.05 10.59
N GLU A 27 14.27 4.95 11.00
CA GLU A 27 14.68 3.63 10.52
C GLU A 27 13.51 2.88 9.91
N SER A 28 13.70 2.44 8.66
CA SER A 28 12.87 1.38 8.07
C SER A 28 12.90 0.21 9.05
N VAL A 29 11.75 -0.16 9.60
CA VAL A 29 11.63 -1.35 10.46
C VAL A 29 12.31 -2.50 9.72
N PRO A 30 13.39 -3.11 10.28
CA PRO A 30 14.04 -4.22 9.64
C PRO A 30 13.01 -5.33 9.51
N THR A 31 12.68 -5.67 8.28
CA THR A 31 11.78 -6.79 8.01
C THR A 31 12.45 -8.04 8.58
N PRO A 32 11.82 -8.78 9.50
CA PRO A 32 12.42 -10.00 10.04
C PRO A 32 12.72 -10.93 8.86
N LYS A 33 14.00 -11.19 8.61
CA LYS A 33 14.41 -12.22 7.66
C LYS A 33 14.10 -13.55 8.33
N LEU A 34 13.24 -14.33 7.73
CA LEU A 34 13.13 -15.74 8.11
C LEU A 34 14.46 -16.43 7.81
N PRO A 35 15.03 -17.17 8.76
CA PRO A 35 16.30 -17.86 8.55
C PRO A 35 16.18 -18.79 7.34
N GLY A 36 17.08 -18.62 6.35
CA GLY A 36 17.17 -19.49 5.18
C GLY A 36 16.44 -19.02 3.93
N THR A 37 15.68 -17.90 3.96
CA THR A 37 15.03 -17.36 2.76
C THR A 37 15.87 -16.23 2.15
N SER A 38 16.11 -16.27 0.85
CA SER A 38 16.73 -15.18 0.10
C SER A 38 15.70 -14.48 -0.78
N LEU A 39 15.94 -13.21 -1.07
CA LEU A 39 15.15 -12.44 -2.03
C LEU A 39 15.26 -13.10 -3.41
N ALA A 40 14.13 -13.49 -3.99
CA ALA A 40 14.06 -14.04 -5.33
C ALA A 40 13.77 -12.95 -6.37
N ASP A 41 12.76 -12.12 -6.14
CA ASP A 41 12.40 -11.00 -7.03
C ASP A 41 11.58 -9.92 -6.29
N THR A 42 11.36 -8.79 -6.97
CA THR A 42 10.50 -7.70 -6.52
C THR A 42 9.55 -7.32 -7.64
N LEU A 43 8.25 -7.45 -7.42
CA LEU A 43 7.21 -7.14 -8.39
C LEU A 43 6.60 -5.77 -8.12
N ASP A 44 6.23 -5.08 -9.20
CA ASP A 44 5.52 -3.81 -9.13
C ASP A 44 4.00 -4.05 -8.99
N THR A 45 3.35 -3.33 -8.09
CA THR A 45 1.89 -3.43 -7.84
C THR A 45 1.08 -2.40 -8.62
N GLY A 46 1.74 -1.59 -9.46
CA GLY A 46 1.12 -0.39 -10.05
C GLY A 46 1.06 0.79 -9.09
N ASN A 47 1.31 0.59 -7.80
CA ASN A 47 1.51 1.64 -6.81
C ASN A 47 3.01 1.79 -6.54
N PRO A 48 3.63 2.97 -6.82
CA PRO A 48 5.06 3.17 -6.65
C PRO A 48 5.54 3.02 -5.20
N GLU A 49 4.64 3.07 -4.24
CA GLU A 49 4.93 2.96 -2.81
C GLU A 49 4.83 1.52 -2.29
N VAL A 50 4.17 0.64 -3.04
CA VAL A 50 3.93 -0.75 -2.62
C VAL A 50 4.58 -1.69 -3.61
N LYS A 51 5.41 -2.59 -3.11
CA LYS A 51 6.05 -3.65 -3.88
C LYS A 51 5.75 -5.01 -3.27
N VAL A 52 5.70 -6.02 -4.11
CA VAL A 52 5.68 -7.41 -3.66
C VAL A 52 7.11 -7.92 -3.66
N ILE A 53 7.58 -8.40 -2.54
CA ILE A 53 8.85 -9.12 -2.43
C ILE A 53 8.55 -10.61 -2.48
N LEU A 54 9.14 -11.29 -3.47
CA LEU A 54 9.10 -12.73 -3.59
C LEU A 54 10.37 -13.35 -2.99
N TYR A 55 10.22 -14.39 -2.19
CA TYR A 55 11.31 -15.13 -1.56
C TYR A 55 11.59 -16.47 -2.27
N SER A 56 12.79 -16.99 -2.07
CA SER A 56 13.23 -18.26 -2.68
C SER A 56 12.44 -19.51 -2.24
N ASP A 57 11.71 -19.43 -1.16
CA ASP A 57 10.80 -20.45 -0.64
C ASP A 57 9.37 -20.34 -1.21
N HIS A 58 9.18 -19.50 -2.25
CA HIS A 58 7.90 -19.18 -2.87
C HIS A 58 6.93 -18.41 -1.98
N THR A 59 7.35 -17.97 -0.80
CA THR A 59 6.57 -17.01 -0.01
C THR A 59 6.73 -15.61 -0.55
N TRP A 60 5.76 -14.75 -0.29
CA TRP A 60 5.79 -13.35 -0.71
C TRP A 60 5.24 -12.44 0.37
N ARG A 61 5.58 -11.17 0.29
CA ARG A 61 4.97 -10.12 1.13
C ARG A 61 4.93 -8.79 0.42
N TYR A 62 3.96 -7.98 0.79
CA TYR A 62 3.95 -6.58 0.43
C TYR A 62 4.96 -5.81 1.28
N VAL A 63 5.68 -4.91 0.65
CA VAL A 63 6.62 -4.01 1.33
C VAL A 63 6.41 -2.60 0.85
N ARG A 64 6.32 -1.68 1.80
CA ARG A 64 6.23 -0.25 1.52
C ARG A 64 7.62 0.36 1.40
N ASP A 65 7.86 1.12 0.33
CA ASP A 65 9.10 1.88 0.14
C ASP A 65 9.00 3.23 0.86
N GLY A 66 9.26 3.24 2.16
CA GLY A 66 9.17 4.44 3.01
C GLY A 66 10.07 5.60 2.59
N LYS A 67 11.12 5.36 1.78
CA LYS A 67 12.00 6.43 1.26
C LYS A 67 11.32 7.27 0.18
N LYS A 68 10.32 6.73 -0.50
CA LYS A 68 9.58 7.45 -1.54
C LYS A 68 8.47 8.32 -0.98
N ILE A 69 7.97 8.03 0.23
CA ILE A 69 6.86 8.76 0.86
C ILE A 69 7.24 10.20 1.22
N SER A 70 8.47 10.43 1.67
CA SER A 70 8.93 11.76 2.14
C SER A 70 9.10 12.82 1.03
N LYS A 71 9.12 12.40 -0.24
CA LYS A 71 9.18 13.29 -1.42
C LYS A 71 7.86 13.33 -2.18
N ASN A 72 6.77 13.11 -1.50
CA ASN A 72 5.50 12.71 -2.07
C ASN A 72 4.85 13.82 -2.87
N LYS A 73 4.81 13.62 -4.17
CA LYS A 73 3.96 14.33 -5.12
C LYS A 73 2.48 14.32 -4.70
N VAL A 74 2.05 13.32 -3.92
CA VAL A 74 0.69 13.20 -3.37
C VAL A 74 0.26 14.45 -2.60
N PHE A 75 1.17 15.08 -1.85
CA PHE A 75 0.87 16.29 -1.07
C PHE A 75 1.17 17.61 -1.78
N THR A 76 1.54 17.56 -3.05
CA THR A 76 1.87 18.74 -3.87
C THR A 76 1.14 18.74 -5.21
N GLU A 77 1.06 17.59 -5.91
CA GLU A 77 0.32 17.47 -7.17
C GLU A 77 -1.18 17.56 -6.91
N ASP A 78 -1.91 18.24 -7.77
CA ASP A 78 -3.35 18.46 -7.63
C ASP A 78 -3.76 18.98 -6.24
N TRP A 79 -2.88 19.73 -5.56
CA TRP A 79 -3.20 20.33 -4.27
C TRP A 79 -4.05 21.56 -4.44
N ASN A 80 -5.24 21.56 -3.87
CA ASN A 80 -6.16 22.70 -3.89
C ASN A 80 -6.97 22.71 -2.59
N GLU A 81 -6.91 23.82 -1.87
CA GLU A 81 -7.50 23.99 -0.55
C GLU A 81 -8.99 24.42 -0.59
N VAL A 82 -9.55 24.56 -1.78
CA VAL A 82 -10.94 25.03 -1.98
C VAL A 82 -11.78 23.98 -2.73
N SER A 83 -11.24 23.42 -3.80
CA SER A 83 -11.99 22.45 -4.63
C SER A 83 -12.10 21.09 -3.95
N THR A 84 -13.33 20.57 -3.86
CA THR A 84 -13.60 19.20 -3.38
C THR A 84 -13.12 18.12 -4.35
N ASN A 85 -12.93 18.46 -5.64
CA ASN A 85 -12.30 17.60 -6.64
C ASN A 85 -11.23 18.37 -7.42
N PRO A 86 -9.99 18.41 -6.94
CA PRO A 86 -8.90 19.10 -7.63
C PRO A 86 -8.32 18.29 -8.79
N TYR A 87 -8.60 16.99 -8.83
CA TYR A 87 -8.06 16.08 -9.82
C TYR A 87 -8.75 16.28 -11.17
N ARG A 88 -7.96 16.42 -12.24
CA ARG A 88 -8.47 16.53 -13.61
C ARG A 88 -8.41 15.18 -14.32
N VAL A 89 -8.78 14.13 -13.60
CA VAL A 89 -8.80 12.76 -14.11
C VAL A 89 -10.22 12.43 -14.57
N ALA A 90 -10.39 12.02 -15.83
CA ALA A 90 -11.65 11.53 -16.31
C ALA A 90 -11.89 10.06 -15.85
N PRO A 91 -13.14 9.61 -15.68
CA PRO A 91 -13.44 8.26 -15.14
C PRO A 91 -12.78 7.12 -15.93
N GLU A 92 -12.67 7.28 -17.24
CA GLU A 92 -12.03 6.32 -18.16
C GLU A 92 -10.54 6.14 -17.90
N HIS A 93 -9.86 7.16 -17.35
CA HIS A 93 -8.43 7.14 -17.03
C HIS A 93 -8.12 6.64 -15.61
N LEU A 94 -9.15 6.28 -14.84
CA LEU A 94 -8.93 5.58 -13.59
C LEU A 94 -8.39 4.18 -13.87
N PRO A 95 -7.42 3.69 -13.10
CA PRO A 95 -6.94 2.33 -13.23
C PRO A 95 -8.05 1.34 -12.93
N ASP A 96 -8.08 0.20 -13.62
CA ASP A 96 -9.07 -0.84 -13.38
C ASP A 96 -9.00 -1.38 -11.96
N LYS A 97 -7.78 -1.45 -11.41
CA LYS A 97 -7.51 -1.78 -10.01
C LYS A 97 -6.27 -1.04 -9.50
N VAL A 98 -6.26 -0.72 -8.23
CA VAL A 98 -5.10 -0.18 -7.52
C VAL A 98 -5.06 -0.74 -6.11
N THR A 99 -3.92 -1.31 -5.73
CA THR A 99 -3.72 -1.80 -4.37
C THR A 99 -3.21 -0.68 -3.49
N LEU A 100 -3.95 -0.39 -2.43
CA LEU A 100 -3.69 0.69 -1.50
C LEU A 100 -3.29 0.12 -0.14
N TRP A 101 -2.15 0.55 0.36
CA TRP A 101 -1.77 0.31 1.74
C TRP A 101 -2.55 1.29 2.63
N ILE A 102 -3.52 0.79 3.38
CA ILE A 102 -4.41 1.66 4.17
C ILE A 102 -3.72 2.11 5.45
N VAL A 103 -3.13 1.18 6.20
CA VAL A 103 -2.38 1.47 7.43
C VAL A 103 -1.17 0.55 7.58
N ASP A 104 -0.07 1.08 8.14
CA ASP A 104 1.11 0.29 8.47
C ASP A 104 0.89 -0.52 9.77
N THR A 105 0.29 0.14 10.77
CA THR A 105 -0.10 -0.43 12.05
C THR A 105 -1.52 -0.04 12.39
N LEU A 106 -2.17 -0.77 13.30
CA LEU A 106 -3.52 -0.42 13.75
C LEU A 106 -3.57 0.91 14.50
N ASP A 107 -2.45 1.39 15.05
CA ASP A 107 -2.34 2.70 15.71
C ASP A 107 -2.47 3.87 14.71
N SER A 108 -2.31 3.60 13.41
CA SER A 108 -2.53 4.58 12.33
C SER A 108 -3.96 4.60 11.82
N TYR A 109 -4.91 4.06 12.59
CA TYR A 109 -6.33 4.06 12.29
C TYR A 109 -7.16 4.44 13.51
N CYS A 110 -8.16 5.29 13.28
CA CYS A 110 -9.21 5.58 14.24
C CYS A 110 -10.56 5.68 13.52
N CYS A 111 -11.59 5.00 14.03
CA CYS A 111 -12.93 5.17 13.51
C CYS A 111 -13.39 6.61 13.74
N PRO A 112 -13.82 7.35 12.70
CA PRO A 112 -14.16 8.77 12.83
C PRO A 112 -15.38 9.01 13.74
N ASN A 113 -16.28 8.03 13.76
CA ASN A 113 -17.40 7.96 14.71
C ASN A 113 -17.94 6.52 14.71
N LYS A 114 -17.94 5.87 15.87
CA LYS A 114 -18.45 4.50 16.04
C LYS A 114 -19.95 4.56 16.34
N THR A 115 -20.76 4.52 15.29
CA THR A 115 -22.22 4.51 15.41
C THR A 115 -22.84 3.82 14.21
N GLN A 116 -24.09 3.35 14.39
CA GLN A 116 -24.84 2.83 13.26
C GLN A 116 -25.17 3.97 12.29
N HIS A 117 -24.90 3.75 11.00
CA HIS A 117 -25.21 4.75 9.98
C HIS A 117 -26.72 5.01 9.85
N SER A 118 -27.10 6.24 9.58
CA SER A 118 -28.48 6.63 9.29
C SER A 118 -28.77 6.70 7.79
N SER A 119 -27.73 6.80 6.96
CA SER A 119 -27.86 6.83 5.52
C SER A 119 -26.64 6.23 4.81
N LEU A 120 -26.90 5.42 3.81
CA LEU A 120 -25.88 4.70 3.05
C LEU A 120 -25.36 5.51 1.85
N PHE A 121 -24.20 5.11 1.35
CA PHE A 121 -23.64 5.53 0.06
C PHE A 121 -24.57 5.17 -1.09
N GLY A 122 -24.52 5.93 -2.20
CA GLY A 122 -25.21 5.62 -3.43
C GLY A 122 -26.44 6.47 -3.71
N TYR A 123 -27.27 6.05 -4.67
CA TYR A 123 -28.48 6.81 -5.03
C TYR A 123 -29.56 6.70 -3.97
N ARG A 124 -30.08 7.87 -3.58
CA ARG A 124 -31.26 8.00 -2.70
C ARG A 124 -32.11 9.20 -3.14
N HIS A 125 -33.42 9.03 -3.22
CA HIS A 125 -34.37 10.09 -3.59
C HIS A 125 -33.96 10.89 -4.83
N GLY A 126 -33.44 10.20 -5.88
CA GLY A 126 -32.99 10.80 -7.14
C GLY A 126 -31.68 11.59 -7.06
N ARG A 127 -30.94 11.50 -5.95
CA ARG A 127 -29.65 12.17 -5.75
C ARG A 127 -28.57 11.18 -5.34
N ARG A 128 -27.35 11.38 -5.85
CA ARG A 128 -26.18 10.61 -5.45
C ARG A 128 -25.70 11.08 -4.06
N HIS A 129 -25.61 10.15 -3.12
CA HIS A 129 -24.96 10.33 -1.82
C HIS A 129 -23.54 9.80 -1.90
N GLN A 130 -22.53 10.65 -1.73
CA GLN A 130 -21.14 10.32 -1.98
C GLN A 130 -20.41 9.74 -0.75
N GLY A 131 -21.15 9.51 0.34
CA GLY A 131 -20.61 8.98 1.59
C GLY A 131 -21.66 8.25 2.40
N ILE A 132 -21.44 8.20 3.68
CA ILE A 132 -22.40 7.71 4.68
C ILE A 132 -22.68 8.81 5.70
N ASP A 133 -23.85 8.74 6.31
CA ASP A 133 -24.23 9.65 7.37
C ASP A 133 -24.23 8.91 8.72
N LEU A 134 -23.44 9.41 9.66
CA LEU A 134 -23.22 8.85 10.99
C LEU A 134 -23.83 9.80 12.04
N PRO A 135 -25.00 9.48 12.63
CA PRO A 135 -25.67 10.36 13.57
C PRO A 135 -24.89 10.51 14.87
N TYR A 136 -24.84 11.74 15.38
CA TYR A 136 -24.27 12.07 16.70
C TYR A 136 -24.77 13.43 17.21
N PRO A 137 -24.69 13.69 18.52
CA PRO A 137 -25.00 14.99 19.07
C PRO A 137 -24.07 16.10 18.58
N THR A 138 -24.58 17.32 18.41
CA THR A 138 -23.72 18.48 18.12
C THR A 138 -22.67 18.66 19.23
N GLY A 139 -21.42 18.97 18.82
CA GLY A 139 -20.28 19.10 19.72
C GLY A 139 -19.52 17.81 20.00
N THR A 140 -19.98 16.66 19.49
CA THR A 140 -19.22 15.40 19.57
C THR A 140 -17.89 15.53 18.82
N PRO A 141 -16.74 15.11 19.40
CA PRO A 141 -15.47 15.13 18.70
C PRO A 141 -15.50 14.26 17.43
N VAL A 142 -14.95 14.80 16.33
CA VAL A 142 -14.72 14.09 15.07
C VAL A 142 -13.23 13.83 14.95
N TYR A 143 -12.88 12.58 14.75
CA TYR A 143 -11.49 12.12 14.73
C TYR A 143 -10.98 11.92 13.32
N ALA A 144 -9.71 12.22 13.08
CA ALA A 144 -9.02 11.83 11.86
C ALA A 144 -8.97 10.30 11.74
N THR A 145 -9.43 9.76 10.62
CA THR A 145 -9.50 8.30 10.41
C THR A 145 -8.11 7.70 10.22
N PHE A 146 -7.25 8.40 9.50
CA PHE A 146 -5.89 7.99 9.17
C PHE A 146 -4.93 9.17 9.29
N ASP A 147 -3.63 8.88 9.40
CA ASP A 147 -2.59 9.90 9.30
C ASP A 147 -2.67 10.61 7.95
N GLY A 148 -2.52 11.94 7.96
CA GLY A 148 -2.61 12.70 6.73
C GLY A 148 -2.36 14.20 6.87
N LYS A 149 -2.52 14.90 5.76
CA LYS A 149 -2.41 16.35 5.68
C LYS A 149 -3.77 16.96 5.38
N VAL A 150 -4.15 17.96 6.14
CA VAL A 150 -5.41 18.71 5.93
C VAL A 150 -5.33 19.44 4.60
N ARG A 151 -6.18 19.08 3.64
CA ARG A 151 -6.26 19.76 2.36
C ARG A 151 -7.31 20.86 2.35
N ILE A 152 -8.48 20.62 2.95
CA ILE A 152 -9.53 21.61 3.12
C ILE A 152 -9.88 21.70 4.60
N ALA A 153 -10.03 22.91 5.12
CA ALA A 153 -10.65 23.18 6.41
C ALA A 153 -11.41 24.50 6.30
N GLY A 154 -12.72 24.43 6.02
CA GLY A 154 -13.52 25.63 5.79
C GLY A 154 -14.94 25.35 5.33
N TRP A 155 -15.69 26.42 5.09
CA TRP A 155 -17.05 26.34 4.58
C TRP A 155 -17.06 25.93 3.10
N THR A 156 -17.80 24.88 2.78
CA THR A 156 -17.88 24.34 1.43
C THR A 156 -19.33 23.97 1.07
N GLY A 157 -20.03 24.88 0.43
CA GLY A 157 -21.36 24.67 -0.17
C GLY A 157 -22.27 23.73 0.61
N GLY A 158 -22.69 22.64 0.01
CA GLY A 158 -23.58 21.65 0.61
C GLY A 158 -23.02 20.93 1.84
N TYR A 159 -21.69 20.85 2.00
CA TYR A 159 -21.02 20.20 3.14
C TYR A 159 -21.03 21.05 4.42
N GLY A 160 -21.29 22.37 4.33
CA GLY A 160 -21.10 23.26 5.46
C GLY A 160 -19.64 23.39 5.85
N ASN A 161 -19.33 23.32 7.14
CA ASN A 161 -17.94 23.22 7.60
C ASN A 161 -17.40 21.84 7.28
N LEU A 162 -16.36 21.80 6.45
CA LEU A 162 -15.75 20.60 5.90
C LEU A 162 -14.28 20.52 6.27
N VAL A 163 -13.84 19.34 6.72
CA VAL A 163 -12.43 18.95 6.71
C VAL A 163 -12.22 17.90 5.63
N VAL A 164 -11.15 18.03 4.85
CA VAL A 164 -10.68 17.00 3.93
C VAL A 164 -9.23 16.68 4.27
N LEU A 165 -8.97 15.42 4.57
CA LEU A 165 -7.62 14.92 4.75
C LEU A 165 -7.16 14.19 3.49
N ARG A 166 -5.92 14.43 3.08
CA ARG A 166 -5.25 13.63 2.07
C ARG A 166 -4.22 12.74 2.75
N HIS A 167 -4.23 11.44 2.40
CA HIS A 167 -3.40 10.41 2.99
C HIS A 167 -2.24 10.04 2.05
N ALA A 168 -1.18 9.46 2.61
CA ALA A 168 0.04 9.11 1.86
C ALA A 168 -0.20 8.11 0.70
N ASN A 169 -1.25 7.29 0.80
CA ASN A 169 -1.68 6.34 -0.24
C ASN A 169 -2.54 6.97 -1.35
N GLY A 170 -2.79 8.28 -1.30
CA GLY A 170 -3.60 9.02 -2.28
C GLY A 170 -5.11 8.98 -2.02
N LEU A 171 -5.57 8.30 -0.97
CA LEU A 171 -6.95 8.43 -0.51
C LEU A 171 -7.21 9.82 0.07
N GLU A 172 -8.46 10.25 0.01
CA GLU A 172 -8.96 11.40 0.75
C GLU A 172 -10.17 10.98 1.58
N THR A 173 -10.23 11.50 2.81
CA THR A 173 -11.39 11.37 3.70
C THR A 173 -12.02 12.73 3.93
N PHE A 174 -13.35 12.77 3.89
CA PHE A 174 -14.18 13.98 4.00
C PHE A 174 -15.00 13.91 5.27
N TYR A 175 -15.05 15.03 6.00
CA TYR A 175 -15.77 15.17 7.27
C TYR A 175 -16.64 16.42 7.20
N GLY A 176 -17.91 16.22 6.80
CA GLY A 176 -18.86 17.30 6.55
C GLY A 176 -19.82 17.55 7.69
N HIS A 177 -20.54 18.68 7.59
CA HIS A 177 -21.58 19.18 8.50
C HIS A 177 -21.08 19.56 9.90
N CYS A 178 -19.76 19.77 10.06
CA CYS A 178 -19.15 20.10 11.33
C CYS A 178 -19.67 21.44 11.89
N SER A 179 -19.80 21.54 13.22
CA SER A 179 -20.13 22.82 13.89
C SER A 179 -18.91 23.72 14.03
N GLU A 180 -17.74 23.12 14.31
CA GLU A 180 -16.47 23.82 14.52
C GLU A 180 -15.31 23.03 13.94
N LEU A 181 -14.34 23.70 13.34
CA LEU A 181 -13.12 23.10 12.84
C LEU A 181 -11.99 23.31 13.85
N LYS A 182 -11.21 22.27 14.13
CA LYS A 182 -10.08 22.30 15.09
C LYS A 182 -8.72 22.33 14.39
N VAL A 183 -8.72 22.25 13.06
CA VAL A 183 -7.53 22.24 12.20
C VAL A 183 -7.68 23.25 11.08
N LYS A 184 -6.58 23.57 10.41
CA LYS A 184 -6.52 24.44 9.22
C LYS A 184 -5.83 23.73 8.05
N ALA A 185 -6.07 24.20 6.84
CA ALA A 185 -5.39 23.69 5.66
C ALA A 185 -3.86 23.73 5.82
N GLY A 186 -3.18 22.67 5.42
CA GLY A 186 -1.74 22.49 5.56
C GLY A 186 -1.29 21.79 6.85
N ASP A 187 -2.12 21.66 7.87
CA ASP A 187 -1.79 20.96 9.11
C ASP A 187 -1.60 19.46 8.86
N TRP A 188 -0.65 18.85 9.59
CA TRP A 188 -0.50 17.41 9.67
C TRP A 188 -1.27 16.89 10.87
N VAL A 189 -2.00 15.78 10.69
CA VAL A 189 -2.78 15.11 11.73
C VAL A 189 -2.46 13.63 11.76
N HIS A 190 -2.58 13.04 12.95
CA HIS A 190 -2.50 11.60 13.15
C HIS A 190 -3.91 11.01 13.33
N ALA A 191 -4.03 9.73 13.04
CA ALA A 191 -5.25 8.99 13.35
C ALA A 191 -5.63 9.18 14.82
N GLY A 192 -6.89 9.51 15.07
CA GLY A 192 -7.38 9.81 16.42
C GLY A 192 -7.23 11.25 16.89
N ASP A 193 -6.56 12.14 16.14
CA ASP A 193 -6.56 13.57 16.44
C ASP A 193 -7.97 14.15 16.25
N VAL A 194 -8.41 15.03 17.16
CA VAL A 194 -9.68 15.75 17.02
C VAL A 194 -9.53 16.84 15.97
N ILE A 195 -10.19 16.68 14.83
CA ILE A 195 -10.11 17.60 13.68
C ILE A 195 -11.29 18.57 13.58
N ALA A 196 -12.42 18.18 14.17
CA ALA A 196 -13.63 19.02 14.17
C ALA A 196 -14.56 18.62 15.31
N LEU A 197 -15.62 19.40 15.49
CA LEU A 197 -16.77 19.03 16.31
C LEU A 197 -17.99 18.79 15.43
N GLY A 198 -18.76 17.80 15.79
CA GLY A 198 -19.99 17.42 15.11
C GLY A 198 -21.03 18.53 15.10
N GLY A 199 -21.83 18.56 14.04
CA GLY A 199 -22.83 19.59 13.85
C GLY A 199 -23.92 19.23 12.84
N SER A 200 -24.54 20.28 12.29
CA SER A 200 -25.58 20.19 11.27
C SER A 200 -25.48 21.36 10.31
N THR A 201 -24.26 21.76 9.93
CA THR A 201 -24.05 22.92 9.04
C THR A 201 -24.20 22.51 7.57
N GLY A 202 -24.40 23.48 6.68
CA GLY A 202 -24.62 23.25 5.27
C GLY A 202 -25.98 22.63 4.98
N ARG A 203 -26.05 21.68 4.03
CA ARG A 203 -27.28 21.00 3.64
C ARG A 203 -27.48 19.72 4.47
N SER A 204 -27.80 19.90 5.73
CA SER A 204 -28.07 18.83 6.70
C SER A 204 -29.48 18.96 7.27
N SER A 205 -30.14 17.84 7.53
CA SER A 205 -31.47 17.78 8.16
C SER A 205 -31.43 17.57 9.66
N GLY A 206 -30.27 17.35 10.25
CA GLY A 206 -30.06 17.14 11.68
C GLY A 206 -28.61 16.78 11.99
N PRO A 207 -28.21 16.73 13.27
CA PRO A 207 -26.82 16.48 13.64
C PRO A 207 -26.32 15.11 13.19
N HIS A 208 -25.30 15.10 12.31
CA HIS A 208 -24.61 13.89 11.84
C HIS A 208 -23.26 14.23 11.21
N LEU A 209 -22.35 13.27 11.17
CA LEU A 209 -21.16 13.32 10.36
C LEU A 209 -21.48 12.77 8.97
N HIS A 210 -21.29 13.59 7.94
CA HIS A 210 -21.21 13.11 6.58
C HIS A 210 -19.76 12.70 6.31
N PHE A 211 -19.52 11.39 6.11
CA PHE A 211 -18.19 10.82 5.92
C PHE A 211 -18.03 10.21 4.53
N GLU A 212 -16.96 10.59 3.82
CA GLU A 212 -16.65 10.02 2.50
C GLU A 212 -15.24 9.49 2.43
N THR A 213 -15.04 8.49 1.57
CA THR A 213 -13.75 8.03 1.09
C THR A 213 -13.65 8.28 -0.41
N ARG A 214 -12.55 8.89 -0.85
CA ARG A 214 -12.31 9.20 -2.27
C ARG A 214 -10.92 8.79 -2.71
N TYR A 215 -10.81 8.42 -3.98
CA TYR A 215 -9.54 8.25 -4.67
C TYR A 215 -9.56 9.02 -5.98
N LYS A 216 -8.55 9.89 -6.21
CA LYS A 216 -8.49 10.75 -7.39
C LYS A 216 -9.78 11.55 -7.63
N GLY A 217 -10.46 12.00 -6.57
CA GLY A 217 -11.69 12.78 -6.59
C GLY A 217 -12.98 11.97 -6.69
N TYR A 218 -12.91 10.66 -6.94
CA TYR A 218 -14.08 9.78 -7.06
C TYR A 218 -14.39 9.11 -5.73
N ALA A 219 -15.63 9.27 -5.29
CA ALA A 219 -16.12 8.68 -4.06
C ALA A 219 -16.50 7.21 -4.26
N PHE A 220 -16.20 6.39 -3.27
CA PHE A 220 -16.65 5.00 -3.14
C PHE A 220 -17.18 4.76 -1.73
N ASP A 221 -17.93 3.69 -1.55
CA ASP A 221 -18.59 3.40 -0.27
C ASP A 221 -17.55 3.20 0.85
N PRO A 222 -17.58 4.04 1.91
CA PRO A 222 -16.66 3.91 3.03
C PRO A 222 -16.75 2.56 3.76
N MET A 223 -17.87 1.86 3.63
CA MET A 223 -18.07 0.55 4.25
C MET A 223 -17.17 -0.55 3.65
N TRP A 224 -16.58 -0.33 2.47
CA TRP A 224 -15.53 -1.20 1.95
C TRP A 224 -14.27 -1.21 2.82
N LEU A 225 -14.00 -0.11 3.54
CA LEU A 225 -12.81 0.02 4.40
C LEU A 225 -13.13 -0.19 5.87
N ILE A 226 -14.29 0.28 6.35
CA ILE A 226 -14.60 0.43 7.76
C ILE A 226 -15.92 -0.25 8.11
N ASP A 227 -15.90 -1.05 9.15
CA ASP A 227 -17.11 -1.50 9.82
C ASP A 227 -17.51 -0.47 10.88
N PHE A 228 -18.49 0.38 10.59
CA PHE A 228 -18.91 1.43 11.50
C PHE A 228 -19.69 0.92 12.72
N LYS A 229 -20.18 -0.33 12.68
CA LYS A 229 -20.85 -0.95 13.83
C LYS A 229 -19.83 -1.37 14.89
N THR A 230 -18.74 -2.02 14.46
CA THR A 230 -17.66 -2.45 15.38
C THR A 230 -16.62 -1.36 15.56
N GLY A 231 -16.47 -0.46 14.58
CA GLY A 231 -15.43 0.56 14.52
C GLY A 231 -14.09 0.00 14.01
N GLU A 232 -14.09 -1.18 13.41
CA GLU A 232 -12.88 -1.87 12.95
C GLU A 232 -12.57 -1.56 11.48
N LEU A 233 -11.29 -1.52 11.16
CA LEU A 233 -10.80 -1.45 9.79
C LEU A 233 -10.90 -2.87 9.18
N ARG A 234 -11.56 -2.99 8.02
CA ARG A 234 -11.74 -4.29 7.35
C ARG A 234 -10.44 -4.80 6.73
N HIS A 235 -9.65 -3.91 6.14
CA HIS A 235 -8.45 -4.28 5.38
C HIS A 235 -7.28 -3.35 5.69
N ARG A 236 -6.11 -3.90 5.95
CA ARG A 236 -4.84 -3.15 6.02
C ARG A 236 -4.27 -2.88 4.62
N LEU A 237 -4.54 -3.77 3.70
CA LEU A 237 -4.23 -3.68 2.29
C LEU A 237 -5.54 -3.85 1.52
N PHE A 238 -5.89 -2.90 0.66
CA PHE A 238 -7.18 -2.88 -0.04
C PHE A 238 -6.98 -2.71 -1.54
N THR A 239 -7.54 -3.61 -2.33
CA THR A 239 -7.55 -3.50 -3.78
C THR A 239 -8.80 -2.75 -4.24
N LEU A 240 -8.63 -1.44 -4.44
CA LEU A 240 -9.67 -0.57 -4.95
C LEU A 240 -9.87 -0.87 -6.46
N ARG A 241 -11.09 -1.25 -6.83
CA ARG A 241 -11.47 -1.57 -8.22
C ARG A 241 -12.30 -0.44 -8.82
N LYS A 242 -12.14 -0.18 -10.12
CA LYS A 242 -12.86 0.87 -10.84
C LYS A 242 -14.38 0.78 -10.65
N ARG A 243 -14.93 -0.44 -10.57
CA ARG A 243 -16.37 -0.67 -10.32
C ARG A 243 -16.87 -0.09 -9.00
N TYR A 244 -16.00 0.09 -7.99
CA TYR A 244 -16.40 0.62 -6.67
C TYR A 244 -16.77 2.10 -6.71
N PHE A 245 -16.40 2.82 -7.77
CA PHE A 245 -16.80 4.21 -7.98
C PHE A 245 -18.22 4.36 -8.54
N ASP A 246 -18.85 3.26 -8.92
CA ASP A 246 -20.25 3.28 -9.30
C ASP A 246 -21.11 3.54 -8.06
N ALA A 247 -22.10 4.43 -8.18
CA ALA A 247 -22.99 4.77 -7.09
C ALA A 247 -23.91 3.61 -6.64
N ASN A 248 -24.03 2.56 -7.44
CA ASN A 248 -24.76 1.34 -7.09
C ASN A 248 -23.86 0.27 -6.49
N SER A 249 -22.54 0.45 -6.53
CA SER A 249 -21.57 -0.46 -5.94
C SER A 249 -21.44 -0.15 -4.44
N ARG A 250 -22.44 -0.58 -3.66
CA ARG A 250 -22.43 -0.49 -2.21
C ARG A 250 -21.75 -1.71 -1.63
N TYR A 251 -21.13 -1.52 -0.46
CA TYR A 251 -20.73 -2.64 0.37
C TYR A 251 -21.99 -3.41 0.81
N VAL A 252 -22.04 -4.69 0.51
CA VAL A 252 -23.04 -5.62 1.00
C VAL A 252 -22.28 -6.69 1.77
N GLN A 253 -22.63 -6.88 3.03
CA GLN A 253 -22.07 -7.96 3.82
C GLN A 253 -22.75 -9.27 3.38
N GLU A 254 -22.24 -9.90 2.33
CA GLU A 254 -22.57 -11.24 1.93
C GLU A 254 -21.63 -12.21 2.67
N GLU A 255 -22.09 -13.40 3.02
CA GLU A 255 -21.27 -14.41 3.72
C GLU A 255 -20.02 -14.81 2.93
N ASP A 256 -19.98 -14.46 1.63
CA ASP A 256 -18.91 -14.78 0.69
C ASP A 256 -17.95 -13.60 0.41
N ASP A 257 -18.11 -12.44 1.05
CA ASP A 257 -17.29 -11.23 0.74
C ASP A 257 -15.79 -11.42 1.05
N GLU A 258 -15.45 -12.17 2.09
CA GLU A 258 -14.06 -12.56 2.36
C GLU A 258 -13.52 -13.47 1.24
N GLU A 259 -14.36 -14.34 0.70
CA GLU A 259 -13.99 -15.29 -0.36
C GLU A 259 -13.86 -14.61 -1.72
N VAL A 260 -14.72 -13.64 -2.07
CA VAL A 260 -14.64 -12.87 -3.32
C VAL A 260 -13.43 -11.94 -3.33
N ILE A 261 -13.10 -11.30 -2.21
CA ILE A 261 -11.90 -10.47 -2.07
C ILE A 261 -10.66 -11.38 -2.06
N ALA A 262 -10.71 -12.50 -1.33
CA ALA A 262 -9.66 -13.50 -1.29
C ALA A 262 -9.47 -14.20 -2.64
N GLU A 263 -10.56 -14.56 -3.36
CA GLU A 263 -10.47 -15.12 -4.72
C GLU A 263 -9.90 -14.11 -5.73
N GLY A 264 -10.27 -12.84 -5.64
CA GLY A 264 -9.71 -11.78 -6.48
C GLY A 264 -8.22 -11.63 -6.24
N ASP A 265 -7.81 -11.52 -5.00
CA ASP A 265 -6.42 -11.42 -4.59
C ASP A 265 -5.64 -12.70 -4.89
N GLU A 266 -6.27 -13.88 -4.77
CA GLU A 266 -5.67 -15.18 -5.13
C GLU A 266 -5.50 -15.32 -6.65
N LYS A 267 -6.47 -14.92 -7.47
CA LYS A 267 -6.32 -14.91 -8.95
C LYS A 267 -5.23 -13.96 -9.40
N ASP A 268 -5.21 -12.75 -8.84
CA ASP A 268 -4.18 -11.74 -9.13
C ASP A 268 -2.79 -12.24 -8.69
N ARG A 269 -2.72 -12.98 -7.59
CA ARG A 269 -1.52 -13.66 -7.08
C ARG A 269 -1.04 -14.75 -8.03
N ILE A 270 -1.94 -15.64 -8.47
CA ILE A 270 -1.63 -16.74 -9.39
C ILE A 270 -1.15 -16.18 -10.74
N GLU A 271 -1.77 -15.12 -11.26
CA GLU A 271 -1.36 -14.50 -12.52
C GLU A 271 0.00 -13.81 -12.40
N ALA A 272 0.25 -13.10 -11.29
CA ALA A 272 1.55 -12.50 -11.00
C ALA A 272 2.65 -13.55 -10.81
N GLU A 273 2.38 -14.65 -10.11
CA GLU A 273 3.31 -15.78 -9.97
C GLU A 273 3.61 -16.46 -11.31
N LYS A 274 2.60 -16.63 -12.16
CA LYS A 274 2.77 -17.22 -13.50
C LYS A 274 3.65 -16.34 -14.37
N LYS A 275 3.39 -15.05 -14.40
CA LYS A 275 4.20 -14.08 -15.14
C LYS A 275 5.63 -14.01 -14.63
N ALA A 276 5.83 -13.99 -13.30
CA ALA A 276 7.15 -14.01 -12.69
C ALA A 276 7.93 -15.27 -13.03
N LYS A 277 7.28 -16.44 -13.05
CA LYS A 277 7.88 -17.70 -13.48
C LYS A 277 8.30 -17.67 -14.95
N GLU A 278 7.44 -17.16 -15.81
CA GLU A 278 7.73 -17.04 -17.24
C GLU A 278 8.93 -16.11 -17.49
N GLU A 279 8.99 -14.97 -16.80
CA GLU A 279 10.12 -14.04 -16.89
C GLU A 279 11.42 -14.63 -16.31
N ALA A 280 11.34 -15.35 -15.19
CA ALA A 280 12.49 -16.04 -14.60
C ALA A 280 13.05 -17.12 -15.55
N ILE A 281 12.18 -17.92 -16.15
CA ILE A 281 12.56 -18.94 -17.16
C ILE A 281 13.18 -18.27 -18.39
N ALA A 282 12.60 -17.16 -18.86
CA ALA A 282 13.14 -16.40 -20.00
C ALA A 282 14.52 -15.83 -19.68
N ARG A 283 14.73 -15.27 -18.47
CA ARG A 283 16.04 -14.79 -17.99
C ARG A 283 17.06 -15.91 -17.88
N GLN A 284 16.65 -17.07 -17.36
CA GLN A 284 17.53 -18.22 -17.24
C GLN A 284 17.96 -18.73 -18.62
N LYS A 285 17.03 -18.89 -19.56
CA LYS A 285 17.31 -19.25 -20.95
C LYS A 285 18.23 -18.25 -21.66
N ALA A 286 17.99 -16.95 -21.45
CA ALA A 286 18.84 -15.89 -22.00
C ALA A 286 20.25 -15.92 -21.38
N ALA A 287 20.36 -16.16 -20.07
CA ALA A 287 21.64 -16.32 -19.38
C ALA A 287 22.40 -17.57 -19.87
N GLU A 288 21.71 -18.70 -20.06
CA GLU A 288 22.30 -19.94 -20.64
C GLU A 288 22.72 -19.75 -22.10
N ALA A 289 21.90 -19.08 -22.90
CA ALA A 289 22.22 -18.76 -24.29
C ALA A 289 23.44 -17.82 -24.42
N ALA A 290 23.64 -16.93 -23.43
CA ALA A 290 24.79 -16.04 -23.35
C ALA A 290 26.09 -16.74 -22.91
N MET A 291 26.00 -17.97 -22.38
CA MET A 291 27.17 -18.71 -21.91
C MET A 291 27.97 -19.26 -23.09
N GLN A 292 29.24 -18.86 -23.19
CA GLN A 292 30.17 -19.36 -24.19
C GLN A 292 31.13 -20.35 -23.55
N TYR A 293 31.31 -21.47 -24.24
CA TYR A 293 32.21 -22.53 -23.81
C TYR A 293 33.30 -22.76 -24.83
N TYR A 294 34.46 -23.18 -24.35
CA TYR A 294 35.63 -23.55 -25.15
C TYR A 294 36.12 -24.94 -24.75
N VAL A 295 36.47 -25.76 -25.74
CA VAL A 295 37.10 -27.06 -25.52
C VAL A 295 38.62 -26.89 -25.56
N ILE A 296 39.29 -27.24 -24.48
CA ILE A 296 40.74 -27.10 -24.33
C ILE A 296 41.45 -28.00 -25.36
N LYS A 297 42.38 -27.38 -26.09
CA LYS A 297 43.22 -28.06 -27.08
C LYS A 297 44.68 -28.22 -26.61
N SER A 298 45.44 -29.05 -27.28
CA SER A 298 46.87 -29.20 -27.01
C SER A 298 47.61 -27.86 -27.22
N GLY A 299 48.45 -27.47 -26.26
CA GLY A 299 49.19 -26.20 -26.28
C GLY A 299 48.43 -24.97 -25.76
N ASP A 300 47.20 -25.16 -25.26
CA ASP A 300 46.44 -24.09 -24.62
C ASP A 300 46.98 -23.76 -23.23
N THR A 301 46.92 -22.48 -22.87
CA THR A 301 47.13 -21.96 -21.52
C THR A 301 46.01 -21.06 -21.16
N LEU A 302 45.76 -20.87 -19.84
CA LEU A 302 44.72 -19.95 -19.36
C LEU A 302 44.90 -18.56 -19.94
N SER A 303 46.13 -18.06 -20.07
CA SER A 303 46.42 -16.74 -20.64
C SER A 303 46.06 -16.65 -22.14
N LYS A 304 46.36 -17.71 -22.95
CA LYS A 304 45.97 -17.74 -24.36
C LYS A 304 44.47 -17.77 -24.55
N ILE A 305 43.77 -18.57 -23.73
CA ILE A 305 42.30 -18.66 -23.78
C ILE A 305 41.69 -17.35 -23.33
N ALA A 306 42.18 -16.72 -22.26
CA ALA A 306 41.71 -15.42 -21.78
C ALA A 306 41.84 -14.33 -22.85
N ALA A 307 43.02 -14.25 -23.50
CA ALA A 307 43.26 -13.30 -24.60
C ALA A 307 42.30 -13.53 -25.78
N LYS A 308 42.11 -14.79 -26.19
CA LYS A 308 41.23 -15.15 -27.30
C LYS A 308 39.80 -14.73 -27.11
N TYR A 309 39.28 -14.80 -25.87
CA TYR A 309 37.90 -14.46 -25.53
C TYR A 309 37.74 -13.08 -24.87
N ARG A 310 38.81 -12.26 -24.91
CA ARG A 310 38.82 -10.90 -24.34
C ARG A 310 38.35 -10.88 -22.87
N THR A 311 38.88 -11.82 -22.10
CA THR A 311 38.60 -11.93 -20.65
C THR A 311 39.90 -12.01 -19.86
N SER A 312 39.84 -12.05 -18.53
CA SER A 312 41.03 -12.22 -17.70
C SER A 312 41.20 -13.66 -17.21
N VAL A 313 42.44 -14.06 -16.90
CA VAL A 313 42.70 -15.38 -16.30
C VAL A 313 41.94 -15.54 -14.97
N SER A 314 41.86 -14.49 -14.17
CA SER A 314 41.10 -14.52 -12.92
C SER A 314 39.61 -14.77 -13.15
N THR A 315 39.02 -14.15 -14.17
CA THR A 315 37.61 -14.39 -14.57
C THR A 315 37.41 -15.83 -15.06
N LEU A 316 38.30 -16.35 -15.89
CA LEU A 316 38.24 -17.78 -16.33
C LEU A 316 38.29 -18.72 -15.12
N CYS A 317 39.19 -18.47 -14.19
CA CYS A 317 39.30 -19.27 -12.98
C CYS A 317 38.02 -19.24 -12.14
N ARG A 318 37.46 -18.07 -11.93
CA ARG A 318 36.21 -17.88 -11.18
C ARG A 318 35.02 -18.58 -11.85
N LEU A 319 34.86 -18.43 -13.17
CA LEU A 319 33.77 -19.05 -13.94
C LEU A 319 33.78 -20.56 -13.91
N ASN A 320 34.94 -21.17 -13.67
CA ASN A 320 35.14 -22.62 -13.77
C ASN A 320 35.57 -23.28 -12.46
N GLY A 321 35.61 -22.55 -11.35
CA GLY A 321 36.06 -23.06 -10.05
C GLY A 321 37.54 -23.54 -10.09
N MET A 322 38.40 -22.87 -10.87
CA MET A 322 39.78 -23.22 -11.06
C MET A 322 40.73 -22.21 -10.42
N THR A 323 41.97 -22.59 -10.18
CA THR A 323 43.06 -21.68 -9.78
C THR A 323 44.00 -21.44 -10.96
N VAL A 324 44.83 -20.39 -10.88
CA VAL A 324 45.83 -20.08 -11.92
C VAL A 324 46.85 -21.23 -12.17
N ASN A 325 47.04 -22.10 -11.18
CA ASN A 325 47.95 -23.25 -11.24
C ASN A 325 47.25 -24.55 -11.68
N THR A 326 45.94 -24.49 -11.99
CA THR A 326 45.19 -25.67 -12.43
C THR A 326 45.74 -26.18 -13.77
N LYS A 327 46.17 -27.45 -13.84
CA LYS A 327 46.59 -28.11 -15.11
C LYS A 327 45.34 -28.24 -16.00
N LEU A 328 45.43 -27.68 -17.20
CA LEU A 328 44.37 -27.79 -18.21
C LEU A 328 44.36 -29.21 -18.81
N GLN A 329 43.21 -29.83 -18.81
CA GLN A 329 43.01 -31.15 -19.43
C GLN A 329 42.50 -30.97 -20.86
N ILE A 330 43.21 -31.51 -21.84
CA ILE A 330 42.80 -31.50 -23.25
C ILE A 330 41.46 -32.21 -23.38
N GLY A 331 40.55 -31.61 -24.16
CA GLY A 331 39.18 -32.12 -24.35
C GLY A 331 38.18 -31.65 -23.30
N LYS A 332 38.61 -31.08 -22.17
CA LYS A 332 37.71 -30.52 -21.16
C LYS A 332 37.07 -29.21 -21.66
N ARG A 333 35.79 -29.09 -21.44
CA ARG A 333 34.99 -27.89 -21.76
C ARG A 333 35.07 -26.91 -20.60
N ILE A 334 35.41 -25.66 -20.87
CA ILE A 334 35.45 -24.59 -19.91
C ILE A 334 34.56 -23.43 -20.33
N ARG A 335 33.92 -22.73 -19.38
CA ARG A 335 33.16 -21.55 -19.64
C ARG A 335 34.09 -20.35 -19.84
N VAL A 336 33.89 -19.59 -20.92
CA VAL A 336 34.75 -18.46 -21.29
C VAL A 336 34.02 -17.10 -21.22
N LYS A 337 32.67 -17.15 -21.14
CA LYS A 337 31.85 -15.97 -20.97
C LYS A 337 30.54 -16.31 -20.25
#